data_790537032c4d2d913e7869f0cd93f6e3
#
_entry.id   790537032c4d2d913e7869f0cd93f6e3
#
_cell.length_a   1.000
_cell.length_b   1.000
_cell.length_c   1.000
_cell.angle_alpha   90.00
_cell.angle_beta   90.00
_cell.angle_gamma   90.00
#
_symmetry.space_group_name_H-M   'P 1'
#
loop_
_entity.id
_entity.type
_entity.pdbx_description
1 polymer ?
#
loop_
_entity_poly.entity_id
_entity_poly.type
_entity_poly.pdbx_seq_one_letter_code
_entity_poly.pdbx_strand_id
1 'polypeptide(L)'
;FHDQVCQTANLLRSMGVGETDVVAFVLPNSLETAVAMIGGMVAGIANPVNPLLEPDQISAILRETNAKVVVTLRAFPKTDIAEKTAQALKDAPNVKTVLEIDLNRYLSPPKSWIVPFIRPKVALAHSAKVMNFNKAIAGQKTELTFEDAKADRVAAYFHTGGTTGMPKVAQHLYSGMVYNGWLGHELLFEETDNVMCPLPLFHVFACHVILMAMIKSGAHVVFPTPAGYRGDGVFD
;
A
#
# COMPACT_ATOMS: atom_id res chain seq x y z
N PHE A 1 7.97 -5.50 12.02
CA PHE A 1 7.34 -4.45 11.22
C PHE A 1 8.35 -3.38 10.84
N HIS A 2 9.01 -2.71 11.80
CA HIS A 2 9.99 -1.65 11.59
C HIS A 2 11.06 -2.03 10.56
N ASP A 3 11.71 -3.18 10.72
CA ASP A 3 12.75 -3.65 9.82
C ASP A 3 12.28 -3.74 8.37
N GLN A 4 11.07 -4.27 8.15
CA GLN A 4 10.48 -4.36 6.81
C GLN A 4 10.13 -2.99 6.23
N VAL A 5 9.74 -2.04 7.06
CA VAL A 5 9.52 -0.63 6.65
C VAL A 5 10.84 -0.02 6.18
N CYS A 6 11.93 -0.15 6.95
CA CYS A 6 13.26 0.32 6.56
C CYS A 6 13.74 -0.37 5.27
N GLN A 7 13.57 -1.68 5.17
CA GLN A 7 13.90 -2.45 3.96
C GLN A 7 13.12 -1.95 2.74
N THR A 8 11.84 -1.65 2.90
CA THR A 8 11.00 -1.11 1.83
C THR A 8 11.47 0.28 1.40
N ALA A 9 11.75 1.16 2.35
CA ALA A 9 12.25 2.50 2.08
C ALA A 9 13.61 2.46 1.34
N ASN A 10 14.53 1.61 1.80
CA ASN A 10 15.83 1.41 1.15
C ASN A 10 15.69 0.87 -0.28
N LEU A 11 14.80 -0.10 -0.49
CA LEU A 11 14.51 -0.62 -1.82
C LEU A 11 14.00 0.48 -2.76
N LEU A 12 13.04 1.27 -2.33
CA LEU A 12 12.46 2.35 -3.12
C LEU A 12 13.51 3.43 -3.45
N ARG A 13 14.35 3.82 -2.47
CA ARG A 13 15.49 4.73 -2.70
C ARG A 13 16.49 4.16 -3.70
N SER A 14 16.80 2.87 -3.64
CA SER A 14 17.68 2.20 -4.60
C SER A 14 17.11 2.17 -6.03
N MET A 15 15.79 2.29 -6.17
CA MET A 15 15.10 2.44 -7.46
C MET A 15 15.00 3.89 -7.94
N GLY A 16 15.62 4.85 -7.24
CA GLY A 16 15.61 6.26 -7.59
C GLY A 16 14.35 7.01 -7.15
N VAL A 17 13.60 6.48 -6.18
CA VAL A 17 12.50 7.21 -5.54
C VAL A 17 13.09 8.25 -4.58
N GLY A 18 12.92 9.52 -4.87
CA GLY A 18 13.29 10.65 -4.01
C GLY A 18 12.12 11.13 -3.15
N GLU A 19 12.36 12.13 -2.30
CA GLU A 19 11.38 12.65 -1.33
C GLU A 19 10.08 13.18 -1.96
N THR A 20 10.15 13.65 -3.19
CA THR A 20 8.99 14.19 -3.94
C THR A 20 8.42 13.21 -4.95
N ASP A 21 8.99 12.01 -5.05
CA ASP A 21 8.54 10.99 -6.00
C ASP A 21 7.43 10.13 -5.41
N VAL A 22 6.49 9.76 -6.27
CA VAL A 22 5.28 9.04 -5.87
C VAL A 22 5.43 7.54 -6.06
N VAL A 23 5.03 6.80 -5.03
CA VAL A 23 4.84 5.34 -5.06
C VAL A 23 3.35 5.07 -4.89
N ALA A 24 2.73 4.46 -5.88
CA ALA A 24 1.30 4.11 -5.84
C ALA A 24 1.09 2.69 -5.31
N PHE A 25 0.00 2.49 -4.57
CA PHE A 25 -0.37 1.22 -3.96
C PHE A 25 -1.78 0.83 -4.39
N VAL A 26 -1.91 -0.24 -5.18
CA VAL A 26 -3.19 -0.80 -5.62
C VAL A 26 -3.35 -2.16 -4.94
N LEU A 27 -3.76 -2.15 -3.66
CA LEU A 27 -3.65 -3.30 -2.77
C LEU A 27 -4.88 -3.46 -1.86
N PRO A 28 -5.25 -4.70 -1.51
CA PRO A 28 -6.14 -4.98 -0.39
C PRO A 28 -5.38 -4.84 0.94
N ASN A 29 -6.10 -4.92 2.06
CA ASN A 29 -5.47 -4.91 3.38
C ASN A 29 -4.60 -6.17 3.58
N SER A 30 -3.38 -5.95 4.00
CA SER A 30 -2.44 -6.99 4.43
C SER A 30 -1.29 -6.36 5.24
N LEU A 31 -0.49 -7.17 5.88
CA LEU A 31 0.74 -6.69 6.55
C LEU A 31 1.66 -5.98 5.54
N GLU A 32 1.84 -6.58 4.35
CA GLU A 32 2.70 -5.98 3.32
C GLU A 32 2.15 -4.65 2.82
N THR A 33 0.82 -4.46 2.79
CA THR A 33 0.22 -3.18 2.42
C THR A 33 0.60 -2.10 3.41
N ALA A 34 0.50 -2.38 4.72
CA ALA A 34 0.92 -1.45 5.76
C ALA A 34 2.43 -1.15 5.69
N VAL A 35 3.26 -2.19 5.57
CA VAL A 35 4.73 -2.07 5.42
C VAL A 35 5.10 -1.25 4.19
N ALA A 36 4.48 -1.54 3.03
CA ALA A 36 4.78 -0.86 1.78
C ALA A 36 4.35 0.61 1.81
N MET A 37 3.18 0.90 2.38
CA MET A 37 2.69 2.29 2.50
C MET A 37 3.59 3.12 3.41
N ILE A 38 3.93 2.64 4.60
CA ILE A 38 4.80 3.38 5.52
C ILE A 38 6.22 3.50 4.94
N GLY A 39 6.79 2.43 4.38
CA GLY A 39 8.08 2.50 3.69
C GLY A 39 8.06 3.44 2.50
N GLY A 40 6.94 3.52 1.78
CA GLY A 40 6.70 4.48 0.70
C GLY A 40 6.69 5.93 1.20
N MET A 41 6.05 6.19 2.35
CA MET A 41 6.07 7.51 3.00
C MET A 41 7.50 7.90 3.41
N VAL A 42 8.26 6.97 3.98
CA VAL A 42 9.65 7.22 4.39
C VAL A 42 10.53 7.52 3.17
N ALA A 43 10.39 6.79 2.08
CA ALA A 43 11.19 6.99 0.87
C ALA A 43 10.76 8.20 0.03
N GLY A 44 9.47 8.45 -0.10
CA GLY A 44 8.89 9.44 -0.99
C GLY A 44 7.49 9.82 -0.57
N ILE A 45 6.55 9.85 -1.52
CA ILE A 45 5.13 10.14 -1.29
C ILE A 45 4.33 8.86 -1.56
N ALA A 46 3.64 8.35 -0.54
CA ALA A 46 2.74 7.23 -0.69
C ALA A 46 1.41 7.66 -1.34
N ASN A 47 0.95 6.94 -2.36
CA ASN A 47 -0.32 7.20 -3.02
C ASN A 47 -1.19 5.94 -3.02
N PRO A 48 -1.95 5.68 -1.95
CA PRO A 48 -2.89 4.56 -1.93
C PRO A 48 -4.05 4.82 -2.88
N VAL A 49 -4.25 3.89 -3.80
CA VAL A 49 -5.29 3.92 -4.84
C VAL A 49 -6.33 2.85 -4.53
N ASN A 50 -7.59 3.20 -4.63
CA ASN A 50 -8.68 2.25 -4.45
C ASN A 50 -8.60 1.13 -5.50
N PRO A 51 -8.39 -0.13 -5.11
CA PRO A 51 -8.26 -1.25 -6.04
C PRO A 51 -9.58 -1.65 -6.73
N LEU A 52 -10.71 -1.06 -6.30
CA LEU A 52 -12.02 -1.29 -6.92
C LEU A 52 -12.28 -0.36 -8.11
N LEU A 53 -11.41 0.62 -8.35
CA LEU A 53 -11.51 1.51 -9.51
C LEU A 53 -11.31 0.74 -10.83
N GLU A 54 -11.84 1.32 -11.91
CA GLU A 54 -11.61 0.78 -13.24
C GLU A 54 -10.23 1.15 -13.79
N PRO A 55 -9.67 0.40 -14.76
CA PRO A 55 -8.31 0.59 -15.25
C PRO A 55 -7.99 2.01 -15.76
N ASP A 56 -8.94 2.65 -16.42
CA ASP A 56 -8.81 4.03 -16.92
C ASP A 56 -8.69 5.05 -15.78
N GLN A 57 -9.44 4.85 -14.69
CA GLN A 57 -9.35 5.68 -13.49
C GLN A 57 -8.01 5.48 -12.77
N ILE A 58 -7.57 4.23 -12.62
CA ILE A 58 -6.26 3.91 -12.03
C ILE A 58 -5.16 4.56 -12.87
N SER A 59 -5.19 4.40 -14.20
CA SER A 59 -4.17 4.96 -15.09
C SER A 59 -4.12 6.49 -15.04
N ALA A 60 -5.28 7.14 -14.94
CA ALA A 60 -5.38 8.59 -14.80
C ALA A 60 -4.71 9.06 -13.50
N ILE A 61 -4.98 8.39 -12.38
CA ILE A 61 -4.33 8.66 -11.08
C ILE A 61 -2.81 8.48 -11.17
N LEU A 62 -2.34 7.39 -11.78
CA LEU A 62 -0.91 7.11 -11.93
C LEU A 62 -0.19 8.19 -12.76
N ARG A 63 -0.84 8.72 -13.79
CA ARG A 63 -0.30 9.82 -14.62
C ARG A 63 -0.34 11.15 -13.87
N GLU A 64 -1.48 11.49 -13.27
CA GLU A 64 -1.67 12.74 -12.53
C GLU A 64 -0.64 12.91 -11.42
N THR A 65 -0.40 11.83 -10.67
CA THR A 65 0.58 11.83 -9.58
C THR A 65 2.00 11.55 -10.03
N ASN A 66 2.22 11.28 -11.31
CA ASN A 66 3.50 10.88 -11.89
C ASN A 66 4.18 9.73 -11.12
N ALA A 67 3.40 8.72 -10.74
CA ALA A 67 3.90 7.59 -9.96
C ALA A 67 5.03 6.86 -10.69
N LYS A 68 6.18 6.67 -10.02
CA LYS A 68 7.35 5.97 -10.57
C LYS A 68 7.29 4.46 -10.35
N VAL A 69 6.75 4.06 -9.20
CA VAL A 69 6.63 2.67 -8.76
C VAL A 69 5.18 2.39 -8.41
N VAL A 70 4.71 1.21 -8.79
CA VAL A 70 3.41 0.67 -8.36
C VAL A 70 3.66 -0.58 -7.53
N VAL A 71 3.07 -0.64 -6.34
CA VAL A 71 2.98 -1.86 -5.55
C VAL A 71 1.57 -2.40 -5.71
N THR A 72 1.44 -3.65 -6.16
CA THR A 72 0.15 -4.25 -6.45
C THR A 72 0.10 -5.72 -6.03
N LEU A 73 -1.06 -6.32 -6.19
CA LEU A 73 -1.25 -7.73 -5.92
C LEU A 73 -0.78 -8.57 -7.11
N ARG A 74 -0.02 -9.62 -6.85
CA ARG A 74 0.16 -10.69 -7.82
C ARG A 74 -1.18 -11.36 -8.10
N ALA A 75 -1.46 -11.71 -9.36
CA ALA A 75 -2.71 -12.36 -9.73
C ALA A 75 -3.10 -13.45 -8.72
N PHE A 76 -4.33 -13.37 -8.21
CA PHE A 76 -4.82 -14.26 -7.16
C PHE A 76 -6.28 -14.64 -7.44
N PRO A 77 -6.71 -15.90 -7.17
CA PRO A 77 -8.08 -16.33 -7.41
C PRO A 77 -9.10 -15.42 -6.72
N LYS A 78 -10.22 -15.16 -7.40
CA LYS A 78 -11.34 -14.34 -6.93
C LYS A 78 -11.04 -12.84 -6.74
N THR A 79 -10.00 -12.32 -7.37
CA THR A 79 -9.72 -10.88 -7.42
C THR A 79 -9.20 -10.50 -8.81
N ASP A 80 -9.57 -9.32 -9.28
CA ASP A 80 -9.20 -8.72 -10.57
C ASP A 80 -8.15 -7.59 -10.45
N ILE A 81 -7.63 -7.36 -9.24
CA ILE A 81 -6.69 -6.26 -8.94
C ILE A 81 -5.47 -6.30 -9.87
N ALA A 82 -4.85 -7.47 -10.02
CA ALA A 82 -3.68 -7.63 -10.87
C ALA A 82 -3.99 -7.34 -12.35
N GLU A 83 -5.15 -7.80 -12.83
CA GLU A 83 -5.60 -7.57 -14.20
C GLU A 83 -5.89 -6.09 -14.45
N LYS A 84 -6.68 -5.46 -13.58
CA LYS A 84 -7.00 -4.02 -13.65
C LYS A 84 -5.73 -3.17 -13.61
N THR A 85 -4.79 -3.49 -12.71
CA THR A 85 -3.51 -2.78 -12.63
C THR A 85 -2.68 -2.96 -13.90
N ALA A 86 -2.58 -4.18 -14.44
CA ALA A 86 -1.85 -4.44 -15.68
C ALA A 86 -2.46 -3.70 -16.88
N GLN A 87 -3.80 -3.59 -16.94
CA GLN A 87 -4.49 -2.79 -17.95
C GLN A 87 -4.20 -1.31 -17.79
N ALA A 88 -4.29 -0.78 -16.56
CA ALA A 88 -4.02 0.62 -16.27
C ALA A 88 -2.58 1.03 -16.64
N LEU A 89 -1.62 0.14 -16.46
CA LEU A 89 -0.21 0.40 -16.75
C LEU A 89 0.09 0.56 -18.25
N LYS A 90 -0.78 0.12 -19.17
CA LYS A 90 -0.63 0.39 -20.61
C LYS A 90 -0.61 1.90 -20.88
N ASP A 91 -1.45 2.63 -20.15
CA ASP A 91 -1.65 4.06 -20.33
C ASP A 91 -0.92 4.91 -19.26
N ALA A 92 -0.03 4.29 -18.48
CA ALA A 92 0.79 4.96 -17.47
C ALA A 92 2.30 4.70 -17.69
N PRO A 93 2.91 5.21 -18.78
CA PRO A 93 4.31 4.93 -19.14
C PRO A 93 5.35 5.57 -18.19
N ASN A 94 4.90 6.46 -17.30
CA ASN A 94 5.71 7.01 -16.20
C ASN A 94 6.09 5.96 -15.17
N VAL A 95 5.30 4.91 -14.99
CA VAL A 95 5.61 3.80 -14.07
C VAL A 95 6.74 2.96 -14.65
N LYS A 96 7.84 2.83 -13.90
CA LYS A 96 9.04 2.07 -14.34
C LYS A 96 9.16 0.71 -13.67
N THR A 97 8.59 0.56 -12.47
CA THR A 97 8.68 -0.69 -11.69
C THR A 97 7.34 -1.05 -11.07
N VAL A 98 7.04 -2.33 -11.10
CA VAL A 98 5.90 -2.95 -10.41
C VAL A 98 6.43 -3.93 -9.38
N LEU A 99 6.00 -3.78 -8.14
CA LEU A 99 6.30 -4.68 -7.04
C LEU A 99 5.05 -5.49 -6.70
N GLU A 100 5.13 -6.81 -6.86
CA GLU A 100 3.99 -7.69 -6.62
C GLU A 100 4.05 -8.35 -5.24
N ILE A 101 2.94 -8.23 -4.50
CA ILE A 101 2.69 -8.94 -3.23
C ILE A 101 1.88 -10.20 -3.52
N ASP A 102 2.26 -11.34 -2.94
CA ASP A 102 1.58 -12.62 -3.14
C ASP A 102 0.85 -13.07 -1.87
N LEU A 103 -0.48 -13.02 -1.89
CA LEU A 103 -1.33 -13.45 -0.77
C LEU A 103 -1.28 -14.97 -0.50
N ASN A 104 -0.69 -15.76 -1.40
CA ASN A 104 -0.56 -17.21 -1.19
C ASN A 104 0.22 -17.54 0.09
N ARG A 105 1.08 -16.63 0.56
CA ARG A 105 1.85 -16.79 1.80
C ARG A 105 0.98 -16.91 3.07
N TYR A 106 -0.25 -16.42 3.01
CA TYR A 106 -1.21 -16.47 4.12
C TYR A 106 -2.05 -17.74 4.14
N LEU A 107 -1.90 -18.59 3.13
CA LEU A 107 -2.65 -19.82 3.02
C LEU A 107 -1.86 -21.02 3.57
N SER A 108 -2.57 -21.84 4.34
CA SER A 108 -2.06 -23.15 4.75
C SER A 108 -2.32 -24.21 3.68
N PRO A 109 -1.54 -25.33 3.66
CA PRO A 109 -1.88 -26.50 2.86
C PRO A 109 -3.28 -27.03 3.19
N PRO A 110 -4.03 -27.59 2.22
CA PRO A 110 -3.63 -27.77 0.81
C PRO A 110 -3.85 -26.52 -0.06
N LYS A 111 -4.51 -25.47 0.45
CA LYS A 111 -4.87 -24.28 -0.37
C LYS A 111 -3.64 -23.61 -0.98
N SER A 112 -2.55 -23.45 -0.22
CA SER A 112 -1.30 -22.84 -0.70
C SER A 112 -0.66 -23.61 -1.86
N TRP A 113 -0.89 -24.92 -1.97
CA TRP A 113 -0.39 -25.75 -3.06
C TRP A 113 -1.25 -25.65 -4.32
N ILE A 114 -2.56 -25.42 -4.16
CA ILE A 114 -3.53 -25.36 -5.24
C ILE A 114 -3.46 -24.00 -5.97
N VAL A 115 -3.32 -22.90 -5.23
CA VAL A 115 -3.34 -21.54 -5.79
C VAL A 115 -2.41 -21.33 -6.98
N PRO A 116 -1.15 -21.82 -7.00
CA PRO A 116 -0.27 -21.67 -8.16
C PRO A 116 -0.86 -22.22 -9.47
N PHE A 117 -1.68 -23.29 -9.39
CA PHE A 117 -2.27 -23.95 -10.56
C PHE A 117 -3.56 -23.26 -11.06
N ILE A 118 -4.31 -22.63 -10.15
CA ILE A 118 -5.56 -21.95 -10.46
C ILE A 118 -5.42 -20.43 -10.56
N ARG A 119 -4.19 -19.91 -10.43
CA ARG A 119 -3.87 -18.49 -10.53
C ARG A 119 -4.24 -17.94 -11.92
N PRO A 120 -5.00 -16.83 -11.99
CA PRO A 120 -5.29 -16.19 -13.27
C PRO A 120 -4.00 -15.80 -14.00
N LYS A 121 -4.00 -15.98 -15.31
CA LYS A 121 -2.92 -15.50 -16.18
C LYS A 121 -3.23 -14.08 -16.58
N VAL A 122 -2.39 -13.14 -16.15
CA VAL A 122 -2.49 -11.73 -16.52
C VAL A 122 -1.47 -11.43 -17.60
N ALA A 123 -1.94 -10.88 -18.72
CA ALA A 123 -1.07 -10.44 -19.79
C ALA A 123 -0.34 -9.15 -19.36
N LEU A 124 0.99 -9.19 -19.32
CA LEU A 124 1.80 -8.01 -19.07
C LEU A 124 1.89 -7.20 -20.37
N ALA A 125 1.07 -6.18 -20.52
CA ALA A 125 1.01 -5.32 -21.71
C ALA A 125 1.65 -3.94 -21.44
N HIS A 126 2.62 -3.89 -20.52
CA HIS A 126 3.37 -2.69 -20.13
C HIS A 126 4.88 -2.97 -20.10
N SER A 127 5.69 -1.92 -20.19
CA SER A 127 7.16 -2.00 -20.19
C SER A 127 7.81 -1.94 -18.81
N ALA A 128 7.02 -1.75 -17.74
CA ALA A 128 7.54 -1.66 -16.38
C ALA A 128 8.14 -3.00 -15.92
N LYS A 129 9.27 -2.92 -15.20
CA LYS A 129 9.94 -4.09 -14.62
C LYS A 129 9.11 -4.66 -13.48
N VAL A 130 8.74 -5.94 -13.55
CA VAL A 130 7.98 -6.61 -12.49
C VAL A 130 8.92 -7.37 -11.55
N MET A 131 8.73 -7.19 -10.23
CA MET A 131 9.52 -7.84 -9.18
C MET A 131 8.62 -8.32 -8.06
N ASN A 132 9.01 -9.40 -7.38
CA ASN A 132 8.32 -9.82 -6.16
C ASN A 132 8.72 -8.93 -4.98
N PHE A 133 7.76 -8.31 -4.31
CA PHE A 133 7.98 -7.38 -3.20
C PHE A 133 8.79 -8.00 -2.06
N ASN A 134 8.32 -9.12 -1.52
CA ASN A 134 8.93 -9.75 -0.35
C ASN A 134 10.38 -10.20 -0.60
N LYS A 135 10.66 -10.71 -1.83
CA LYS A 135 12.02 -11.08 -2.22
C LYS A 135 12.91 -9.85 -2.39
N ALA A 136 12.36 -8.77 -2.94
CA ALA A 136 13.11 -7.55 -3.18
C ALA A 136 13.50 -6.82 -1.89
N ILE A 137 12.59 -6.75 -0.91
CA ILE A 137 12.90 -6.13 0.39
C ILE A 137 13.86 -6.99 1.24
N ALA A 138 13.78 -8.32 1.16
CA ALA A 138 14.62 -9.22 1.97
C ALA A 138 16.14 -9.02 1.73
N GLY A 139 16.54 -8.46 0.59
CA GLY A 139 17.93 -8.13 0.29
C GLY A 139 18.39 -6.77 0.81
N GLN A 140 17.51 -6.00 1.45
CA GLN A 140 17.81 -4.66 1.94
C GLN A 140 18.18 -4.67 3.42
N LYS A 141 18.93 -3.63 3.86
CA LYS A 141 19.25 -3.44 5.28
C LYS A 141 17.99 -3.12 6.09
N THR A 142 17.98 -3.55 7.34
CA THR A 142 16.90 -3.33 8.31
C THR A 142 16.96 -1.94 8.96
N GLU A 143 18.03 -1.20 8.73
CA GLU A 143 18.20 0.21 9.11
C GLU A 143 18.18 1.08 7.88
N LEU A 144 17.73 2.33 7.99
CA LEU A 144 17.75 3.27 6.87
C LEU A 144 19.19 3.52 6.38
N THR A 145 19.37 3.47 5.06
CA THR A 145 20.65 3.73 4.39
C THR A 145 20.78 5.18 3.90
N PHE A 146 19.81 6.01 4.24
CA PHE A 146 19.78 7.45 3.91
C PHE A 146 19.26 8.23 5.11
N GLU A 147 19.54 9.52 5.16
CA GLU A 147 18.96 10.41 6.15
C GLU A 147 17.49 10.67 5.82
N ASP A 148 16.63 10.56 6.84
CA ASP A 148 15.24 10.97 6.72
C ASP A 148 15.13 12.50 6.62
N ALA A 149 14.08 12.97 5.95
CA ALA A 149 13.88 14.41 5.74
C ALA A 149 13.67 15.11 7.10
N LYS A 150 14.46 16.18 7.30
CA LYS A 150 14.36 17.02 8.52
C LYS A 150 13.25 18.06 8.42
N ALA A 151 12.86 18.43 7.19
CA ALA A 151 11.79 19.37 6.93
C ALA A 151 10.45 18.64 6.80
N ASP A 152 9.37 19.30 7.24
CA ASP A 152 8.01 18.81 6.99
C ASP A 152 7.75 18.79 5.47
N ARG A 153 7.27 17.64 4.99
CA ARG A 153 7.00 17.41 3.57
C ARG A 153 5.73 16.60 3.37
N VAL A 154 5.27 16.54 2.15
CA VAL A 154 4.15 15.66 1.79
C VAL A 154 4.58 14.20 1.98
N ALA A 155 3.85 13.47 2.82
CA ALA A 155 4.06 12.06 3.09
C ALA A 155 3.15 11.17 2.24
N ALA A 156 1.92 11.63 1.99
CA ALA A 156 0.95 10.84 1.25
C ALA A 156 -0.03 11.70 0.43
N TYR A 157 -0.53 11.09 -0.64
CA TYR A 157 -1.68 11.55 -1.40
C TYR A 157 -2.87 10.64 -1.13
N PHE A 158 -4.02 11.23 -0.79
CA PHE A 158 -5.28 10.48 -0.72
C PHE A 158 -6.29 11.07 -1.70
N HIS A 159 -7.09 10.19 -2.29
CA HIS A 159 -8.08 10.59 -3.27
C HIS A 159 -9.43 10.82 -2.60
N THR A 160 -10.01 12.00 -2.81
CA THR A 160 -11.35 12.32 -2.31
C THR A 160 -12.40 11.79 -3.26
N GLY A 161 -13.50 11.26 -2.71
CA GLY A 161 -14.67 10.87 -3.51
C GLY A 161 -15.29 12.11 -4.17
N GLY A 162 -15.08 12.28 -5.48
CA GLY A 162 -15.78 13.30 -6.27
C GLY A 162 -17.13 12.77 -6.71
N THR A 163 -18.20 13.53 -6.49
CA THR A 163 -19.56 13.17 -6.97
C THR A 163 -19.73 13.40 -8.47
N THR A 164 -18.84 14.11 -9.14
CA THR A 164 -19.01 14.61 -10.51
C THR A 164 -17.76 14.60 -11.39
N GLY A 165 -16.71 13.83 -11.07
CA GLY A 165 -15.49 13.84 -11.89
C GLY A 165 -14.36 12.98 -11.32
N MET A 166 -13.14 13.18 -11.87
CA MET A 166 -11.93 12.54 -11.33
C MET A 166 -11.73 12.88 -9.86
N PRO A 167 -11.35 11.90 -9.00
CA PRO A 167 -11.06 12.15 -7.60
C PRO A 167 -9.96 13.19 -7.44
N LYS A 168 -10.18 14.18 -6.58
CA LYS A 168 -9.14 15.19 -6.27
C LYS A 168 -8.08 14.59 -5.35
N VAL A 169 -6.84 14.99 -5.54
CA VAL A 169 -5.71 14.60 -4.71
C VAL A 169 -5.60 15.51 -3.49
N ALA A 170 -5.75 14.95 -2.31
CA ALA A 170 -5.46 15.62 -1.04
C ALA A 170 -4.02 15.29 -0.60
N GLN A 171 -3.23 16.33 -0.35
CA GLN A 171 -1.85 16.19 0.12
C GLN A 171 -1.82 16.17 1.65
N HIS A 172 -1.18 15.16 2.22
CA HIS A 172 -1.02 15.00 3.66
C HIS A 172 0.45 15.16 4.04
N LEU A 173 0.71 16.11 4.94
CA LEU A 173 2.04 16.38 5.46
C LEU A 173 2.41 15.37 6.55
N TYR A 174 3.71 15.13 6.73
CA TYR A 174 4.24 14.28 7.80
C TYR A 174 3.76 14.72 9.17
N SER A 175 3.86 16.02 9.47
CA SER A 175 3.41 16.58 10.75
C SER A 175 1.97 16.24 11.07
N GLY A 176 1.08 16.33 10.07
CA GLY A 176 -0.33 15.98 10.23
C GLY A 176 -0.54 14.49 10.49
N MET A 177 0.20 13.62 9.81
CA MET A 177 0.11 12.17 10.01
C MET A 177 0.66 11.76 11.37
N VAL A 178 1.82 12.29 11.77
CA VAL A 178 2.42 12.04 13.09
C VAL A 178 1.51 12.56 14.21
N TYR A 179 0.90 13.74 14.02
CA TYR A 179 -0.05 14.30 14.99
C TYR A 179 -1.27 13.38 15.18
N ASN A 180 -1.84 12.86 14.10
CA ASN A 180 -2.96 11.91 14.20
C ASN A 180 -2.55 10.60 14.90
N GLY A 181 -1.34 10.11 14.65
CA GLY A 181 -0.79 8.96 15.37
C GLY A 181 -0.65 9.22 16.87
N TRP A 182 -0.12 10.40 17.23
CA TRP A 182 -0.01 10.83 18.62
C TRP A 182 -1.38 10.97 19.28
N LEU A 183 -2.32 11.64 18.63
CA LEU A 183 -3.68 11.84 19.15
C LEU A 183 -4.40 10.52 19.39
N GLY A 184 -4.27 9.56 18.47
CA GLY A 184 -4.85 8.25 18.63
C GLY A 184 -4.24 7.45 19.78
N HIS A 185 -2.94 7.57 20.01
CA HIS A 185 -2.26 7.00 21.16
C HIS A 185 -2.75 7.62 22.49
N GLU A 186 -2.82 8.95 22.55
CA GLU A 186 -3.22 9.63 23.80
C GLU A 186 -4.69 9.41 24.20
N LEU A 187 -5.58 9.23 23.21
CA LEU A 187 -7.02 9.25 23.45
C LEU A 187 -7.72 7.89 23.26
N LEU A 188 -7.17 6.98 22.45
CA LEU A 188 -7.92 5.83 21.98
C LEU A 188 -7.23 4.48 22.22
N PHE A 189 -5.90 4.39 22.09
CA PHE A 189 -5.24 3.09 21.99
C PHE A 189 -4.01 2.96 22.90
N GLU A 190 -3.87 1.78 23.50
CA GLU A 190 -2.75 1.39 24.33
C GLU A 190 -1.96 0.23 23.70
N GLU A 191 -0.75 -0.03 24.17
CA GLU A 191 0.13 -1.11 23.66
C GLU A 191 -0.52 -2.50 23.78
N THR A 192 -1.36 -2.70 24.79
CA THR A 192 -2.04 -3.97 25.05
C THR A 192 -3.26 -4.24 24.18
N ASP A 193 -3.69 -3.26 23.40
CA ASP A 193 -4.90 -3.38 22.58
C ASP A 193 -4.71 -4.29 21.38
N ASN A 194 -5.80 -5.03 21.07
CA ASN A 194 -5.97 -5.74 19.81
C ASN A 194 -7.07 -5.04 19.00
N VAL A 195 -6.68 -4.33 17.98
CA VAL A 195 -7.59 -3.46 17.22
C VAL A 195 -7.89 -4.06 15.87
N MET A 196 -9.16 -4.36 15.64
CA MET A 196 -9.62 -4.81 14.33
C MET A 196 -9.70 -3.62 13.37
N CYS A 197 -9.02 -3.73 12.22
CA CYS A 197 -9.08 -2.75 11.14
C CYS A 197 -9.83 -3.34 9.93
N PRO A 198 -11.18 -3.26 9.89
CA PRO A 198 -11.96 -3.72 8.75
C PRO A 198 -12.00 -2.72 7.60
N LEU A 199 -11.58 -1.47 7.86
CA LEU A 199 -11.60 -0.41 6.87
C LEU A 199 -10.40 -0.53 5.93
N PRO A 200 -10.58 -0.19 4.63
CA PRO A 200 -9.51 -0.30 3.67
C PRO A 200 -8.41 0.74 3.90
N LEU A 201 -7.14 0.30 3.89
CA LEU A 201 -5.98 1.16 4.13
C LEU A 201 -5.77 2.24 3.05
N PHE A 202 -6.35 2.07 1.86
CA PHE A 202 -6.34 3.14 0.85
C PHE A 202 -7.23 4.33 1.23
N HIS A 203 -8.06 4.20 2.26
CA HIS A 203 -8.88 5.29 2.76
C HIS A 203 -8.16 6.03 3.89
N VAL A 204 -8.22 7.36 3.85
CA VAL A 204 -7.55 8.25 4.81
C VAL A 204 -7.87 7.91 6.28
N PHE A 205 -9.11 7.57 6.59
CA PHE A 205 -9.52 7.24 7.96
C PHE A 205 -8.78 6.00 8.49
N ALA A 206 -8.75 4.91 7.72
CA ALA A 206 -8.05 3.69 8.13
C ALA A 206 -6.54 3.91 8.28
N CYS A 207 -5.94 4.68 7.38
CA CYS A 207 -4.52 4.97 7.43
C CYS A 207 -4.16 5.90 8.60
N HIS A 208 -4.84 7.05 8.72
CA HIS A 208 -4.48 8.06 9.72
C HIS A 208 -4.93 7.70 11.13
N VAL A 209 -6.21 7.31 11.29
CA VAL A 209 -6.79 7.13 12.63
C VAL A 209 -6.48 5.76 13.20
N ILE A 210 -6.45 4.72 12.35
CA ILE A 210 -6.17 3.36 12.83
C ILE A 210 -4.68 3.03 12.70
N LEU A 211 -4.15 2.98 11.46
CA LEU A 211 -2.79 2.46 11.26
C LEU A 211 -1.72 3.32 11.95
N MET A 212 -1.76 4.65 11.79
CA MET A 212 -0.76 5.54 12.40
C MET A 212 -0.86 5.54 13.91
N ALA A 213 -2.07 5.51 14.47
CA ALA A 213 -2.28 5.44 15.91
C ALA A 213 -1.78 4.11 16.48
N MET A 214 -2.04 2.99 15.81
CA MET A 214 -1.55 1.67 16.23
C MET A 214 -0.03 1.58 16.21
N ILE A 215 0.60 2.12 15.15
CA ILE A 215 2.07 2.16 15.05
C ILE A 215 2.65 2.96 16.23
N LYS A 216 2.05 4.10 16.56
CA LYS A 216 2.50 4.93 17.68
C LYS A 216 2.30 4.28 19.04
N SER A 217 1.17 3.59 19.23
CA SER A 217 0.81 2.93 20.49
C SER A 217 1.55 1.61 20.71
N GLY A 218 2.04 0.98 19.64
CA GLY A 218 2.55 -0.39 19.70
C GLY A 218 1.45 -1.47 19.73
N ALA A 219 0.19 -1.08 19.59
CA ALA A 219 -0.96 -1.98 19.63
C ALA A 219 -0.99 -2.98 18.47
N HIS A 220 -1.66 -4.11 18.68
CA HIS A 220 -1.78 -5.16 17.67
C HIS A 220 -2.91 -4.86 16.69
N VAL A 221 -2.58 -4.70 15.41
CA VAL A 221 -3.56 -4.51 14.33
C VAL A 221 -3.96 -5.84 13.72
N VAL A 222 -5.27 -6.09 13.67
CA VAL A 222 -5.86 -7.28 13.04
C VAL A 222 -6.62 -6.87 11.78
N PHE A 223 -6.21 -7.39 10.63
CA PHE A 223 -6.97 -7.27 9.38
C PHE A 223 -7.87 -8.51 9.24
N PRO A 224 -9.19 -8.38 9.44
CA PRO A 224 -10.10 -9.55 9.48
C PRO A 224 -10.17 -10.25 8.13
N THR A 225 -10.17 -9.48 7.04
CA THR A 225 -10.15 -10.03 5.68
C THR A 225 -9.37 -9.11 4.74
N PRO A 226 -8.76 -9.65 3.66
CA PRO A 226 -8.16 -8.83 2.60
C PRO A 226 -9.17 -7.96 1.84
N ALA A 227 -10.45 -8.35 1.86
CA ALA A 227 -11.52 -7.64 1.15
C ALA A 227 -12.05 -6.41 1.91
N GLY A 228 -11.53 -6.12 3.11
CA GLY A 228 -12.04 -5.06 3.98
C GLY A 228 -13.33 -5.46 4.70
N TYR A 229 -14.15 -4.48 5.05
CA TYR A 229 -15.40 -4.72 5.75
C TYR A 229 -16.41 -5.47 4.85
N ARG A 230 -16.84 -6.64 5.32
CA ARG A 230 -18.02 -7.34 4.85
C ARG A 230 -18.83 -7.69 6.09
N GLY A 231 -20.07 -7.25 6.15
CA GLY A 231 -20.93 -7.42 7.32
C GLY A 231 -21.13 -8.89 7.74
N ASP A 232 -21.07 -9.80 6.76
CA ASP A 232 -21.16 -11.25 6.92
C ASP A 232 -19.83 -11.92 7.35
N GLY A 233 -18.71 -11.22 7.28
CA GLY A 233 -17.38 -11.77 7.63
C GLY A 233 -16.76 -11.20 8.90
N VAL A 234 -17.42 -10.27 9.58
CA VAL A 234 -16.90 -9.66 10.81
C VAL A 234 -17.28 -10.45 12.06
N PHE A 235 -18.32 -11.30 11.96
CA PHE A 235 -18.88 -12.06 13.10
C PHE A 235 -18.67 -13.57 12.97
N ASP A 236 -18.02 -14.06 11.91
CA ASP A 236 -17.58 -15.44 11.74
C ASP A 236 -16.11 -15.62 12.21
#